data_56cd476ae0b6caaf4af4d1c1ad60497b
#
_entry.id   56cd476ae0b6caaf4af4d1c1ad60497b
#
_cell.length_a   1.000
_cell.length_b   1.000
_cell.length_c   1.000
_cell.angle_alpha   90.00
_cell.angle_beta   90.00
_cell.angle_gamma   90.00
#
_symmetry.space_group_name_H-M   'P 1'
#
loop_
_entity.id
_entity.type
_entity.pdbx_description
1 polymer ?
#
loop_
_entity_poly.entity_id
_entity_poly.type
_entity_poly.pdbx_seq_one_letter_code
_entity_poly.pdbx_strand_id
1 'polypeptide(L)'
;AGGSFDSPLPVYGPSGIERVVNGFNEAYAQDFIYRQAHHGDAVTPLNAAGGTAKPFVKPAPGQTATLVDSDGLKIEAFSVTHSPVEPAVGYRFTYKGRTVVISGDTIKDQNIIEMSRGADLLVHEALAANLVALINEGARSNGMTNLVRITHDIPDYHATPMDAAE
;
A
#
# COMPACT_ATOMS: atom_id res chain seq x y z
N ALA A 1 17.68 -3.44 -8.67
CA ALA A 1 17.57 -4.67 -7.92
C ALA A 1 18.18 -4.43 -6.54
N GLY A 2 17.41 -4.38 -5.51
CA GLY A 2 17.83 -4.16 -4.12
C GLY A 2 17.39 -5.32 -3.22
N GLY A 3 17.39 -6.54 -3.76
CA GLY A 3 17.05 -7.73 -2.99
C GLY A 3 18.21 -8.20 -2.11
N SER A 4 17.92 -8.89 -1.02
CA SER A 4 18.89 -9.68 -0.29
C SER A 4 19.38 -10.82 -1.16
N PHE A 5 20.69 -11.10 -1.13
CA PHE A 5 21.23 -12.29 -1.80
C PHE A 5 21.05 -13.57 -0.96
N ASP A 6 20.55 -13.44 0.26
CA ASP A 6 20.49 -14.54 1.23
C ASP A 6 19.07 -15.06 1.47
N SER A 7 18.05 -14.27 1.14
CA SER A 7 16.66 -14.62 1.39
C SER A 7 15.68 -13.85 0.47
N PRO A 8 14.45 -14.39 0.23
CA PRO A 8 13.40 -13.68 -0.48
C PRO A 8 13.01 -12.36 0.20
N LEU A 9 12.48 -11.43 -0.59
CA LEU A 9 12.05 -10.13 -0.10
C LEU A 9 10.93 -10.27 0.95
N PRO A 10 11.09 -9.74 2.18
CA PRO A 10 10.00 -9.72 3.13
C PRO A 10 8.91 -8.73 2.66
N VAL A 11 7.67 -9.20 2.53
CA VAL A 11 6.51 -8.43 2.09
C VAL A 11 5.51 -8.35 3.23
N TYR A 12 5.43 -7.20 3.88
CA TYR A 12 4.52 -6.96 4.99
C TYR A 12 3.15 -6.52 4.46
N GLY A 13 2.10 -7.07 5.05
CA GLY A 13 0.73 -6.69 4.71
C GLY A 13 -0.27 -7.25 5.71
N PRO A 14 -1.49 -6.70 5.74
CA PRO A 14 -2.54 -7.28 6.57
C PRO A 14 -2.94 -8.68 6.10
N SER A 15 -3.82 -9.34 6.88
CA SER A 15 -4.33 -10.69 6.58
C SER A 15 -4.75 -10.84 5.11
N GLY A 16 -4.26 -11.89 4.46
CA GLY A 16 -4.47 -12.16 3.03
C GLY A 16 -3.24 -11.89 2.16
N ILE A 17 -2.22 -11.19 2.67
CA ILE A 17 -0.96 -10.94 1.94
C ILE A 17 -0.27 -12.24 1.51
N GLU A 18 -0.42 -13.32 2.27
CA GLU A 18 0.16 -14.63 1.95
C GLU A 18 -0.33 -15.15 0.60
N ARG A 19 -1.62 -14.99 0.31
CA ARG A 19 -2.20 -15.44 -0.97
C ARG A 19 -1.64 -14.63 -2.13
N VAL A 20 -1.44 -13.32 -1.93
CA VAL A 20 -0.89 -12.42 -2.94
C VAL A 20 0.56 -12.78 -3.23
N VAL A 21 1.39 -12.88 -2.19
CA VAL A 21 2.82 -13.20 -2.32
C VAL A 21 3.02 -14.59 -2.93
N ASN A 22 2.30 -15.59 -2.46
CA ASN A 22 2.36 -16.94 -3.02
C ASN A 22 1.92 -16.98 -4.49
N GLY A 23 0.87 -16.23 -4.85
CA GLY A 23 0.42 -16.12 -6.23
C GLY A 23 1.48 -15.50 -7.15
N PHE A 24 2.16 -14.43 -6.71
CA PHE A 24 3.27 -13.86 -7.47
C PHE A 24 4.48 -14.80 -7.54
N ASN A 25 4.85 -15.46 -6.46
CA ASN A 25 5.94 -16.43 -6.47
C ASN A 25 5.68 -17.55 -7.49
N GLU A 26 4.46 -18.07 -7.55
CA GLU A 26 4.06 -19.09 -8.53
C GLU A 26 4.06 -18.53 -9.96
N ALA A 27 3.49 -17.35 -10.16
CA ALA A 27 3.42 -16.73 -11.48
C ALA A 27 4.80 -16.44 -12.09
N TYR A 28 5.79 -16.11 -11.26
CA TYR A 28 7.14 -15.79 -11.69
C TYR A 28 8.15 -16.94 -11.49
N ALA A 29 7.72 -18.11 -11.06
CA ALA A 29 8.61 -19.25 -10.77
C ALA A 29 9.56 -19.57 -11.95
N GLN A 30 9.03 -19.58 -13.18
CA GLN A 30 9.82 -19.85 -14.37
C GLN A 30 10.79 -18.71 -14.71
N ASP A 31 10.40 -17.44 -14.48
CA ASP A 31 11.27 -16.29 -14.68
C ASP A 31 12.47 -16.31 -13.71
N PHE A 32 12.28 -16.76 -12.47
CA PHE A 32 13.39 -16.93 -11.52
C PHE A 32 14.44 -17.93 -12.03
N ILE A 33 14.01 -19.05 -12.60
CA ILE A 33 14.89 -20.06 -13.20
C ILE A 33 15.64 -19.46 -14.41
N TYR A 34 14.96 -18.73 -15.27
CA TYR A 34 15.60 -18.10 -16.43
C TYR A 34 16.62 -17.04 -16.05
N ARG A 35 16.32 -16.22 -15.04
CA ARG A 35 17.26 -15.20 -14.53
C ARG A 35 18.48 -15.85 -13.90
N GLN A 36 18.32 -16.88 -13.11
CA GLN A 36 19.42 -17.62 -12.50
C GLN A 36 20.30 -18.28 -13.59
N ALA A 37 19.69 -18.94 -14.59
CA ALA A 37 20.42 -19.52 -15.70
C ALA A 37 21.19 -18.49 -16.52
N HIS A 38 20.65 -17.26 -16.66
CA HIS A 38 21.27 -16.18 -17.43
C HIS A 38 22.38 -15.46 -16.67
N HIS A 39 22.19 -15.20 -15.37
CA HIS A 39 23.07 -14.35 -14.57
C HIS A 39 23.90 -15.11 -13.53
N GLY A 40 23.55 -16.37 -13.25
CA GLY A 40 24.20 -17.25 -12.27
C GLY A 40 23.83 -16.94 -10.81
N ASP A 41 24.17 -17.87 -9.93
CA ASP A 41 23.86 -17.79 -8.49
C ASP A 41 24.48 -16.57 -7.78
N ALA A 42 25.61 -16.09 -8.26
CA ALA A 42 26.26 -14.91 -7.67
C ALA A 42 25.43 -13.62 -7.84
N VAL A 43 24.52 -13.56 -8.82
CA VAL A 43 23.71 -12.37 -9.13
C VAL A 43 22.24 -12.60 -8.82
N THR A 44 21.73 -13.78 -9.10
CA THR A 44 20.31 -14.15 -8.94
C THR A 44 20.14 -15.53 -8.30
N PRO A 45 20.53 -15.70 -7.03
CA PRO A 45 20.40 -16.98 -6.36
C PRO A 45 18.92 -17.33 -6.14
N LEU A 46 18.53 -18.58 -6.44
CA LEU A 46 17.14 -19.03 -6.30
C LEU A 46 16.61 -18.98 -4.88
N ASN A 47 17.48 -19.16 -3.87
CA ASN A 47 17.10 -19.06 -2.46
C ASN A 47 16.70 -17.64 -2.02
N ALA A 48 17.01 -16.62 -2.83
CA ALA A 48 16.61 -15.22 -2.59
C ALA A 48 15.53 -14.73 -3.58
N ALA A 49 15.03 -15.62 -4.45
CA ALA A 49 14.00 -15.27 -5.42
C ALA A 49 12.62 -15.09 -4.76
N GLY A 50 11.83 -14.18 -5.33
CA GLY A 50 10.45 -13.93 -4.91
C GLY A 50 10.30 -13.19 -3.59
N GLY A 51 9.19 -13.42 -2.91
CA GLY A 51 8.83 -12.80 -1.65
C GLY A 51 8.47 -13.78 -0.54
N THR A 52 8.66 -13.35 0.69
CA THR A 52 8.15 -14.05 1.89
C THR A 52 7.11 -13.16 2.56
N ALA A 53 5.88 -13.63 2.66
CA ALA A 53 4.81 -12.89 3.33
C ALA A 53 5.08 -12.75 4.83
N LYS A 54 4.85 -11.54 5.33
CA LYS A 54 4.91 -11.16 6.74
C LYS A 54 3.56 -10.55 7.14
N PRO A 55 2.55 -11.40 7.41
CA PRO A 55 1.21 -10.92 7.74
C PRO A 55 1.19 -10.24 9.11
N PHE A 56 0.32 -9.25 9.25
CA PHE A 56 -0.01 -8.62 10.53
C PHE A 56 -1.52 -8.40 10.65
N VAL A 57 -1.98 -8.25 11.88
CA VAL A 57 -3.38 -7.89 12.16
C VAL A 57 -3.54 -6.38 12.03
N LYS A 58 -4.57 -5.93 11.30
CA LYS A 58 -4.91 -4.49 11.22
C LYS A 58 -5.08 -3.94 12.64
N PRO A 59 -4.35 -2.89 13.04
CA PRO A 59 -4.49 -2.29 14.37
C PRO A 59 -5.87 -1.64 14.55
N ALA A 60 -6.33 -1.56 15.79
CA ALA A 60 -7.48 -0.72 16.11
C ALA A 60 -7.15 0.78 15.95
N PRO A 61 -8.13 1.67 15.75
CA PRO A 61 -7.89 3.11 15.74
C PRO A 61 -7.12 3.57 16.98
N GLY A 62 -6.16 4.48 16.81
CA GLY A 62 -5.26 4.95 17.86
C GLY A 62 -4.12 3.98 18.22
N GLN A 63 -4.04 2.83 17.57
CA GLN A 63 -2.97 1.84 17.78
C GLN A 63 -2.13 1.64 16.53
N THR A 64 -0.91 1.12 16.72
CA THR A 64 0.00 0.75 15.65
C THR A 64 0.44 -0.71 15.75
N ALA A 65 0.79 -1.31 14.62
CA ALA A 65 1.53 -2.57 14.53
C ALA A 65 2.96 -2.26 14.09
N THR A 66 3.94 -2.55 14.92
CA THR A 66 5.36 -2.42 14.54
C THR A 66 5.74 -3.57 13.60
N LEU A 67 6.18 -3.24 12.40
CA LEU A 67 6.57 -4.19 11.36
C LEU A 67 8.08 -4.39 11.30
N VAL A 68 8.83 -3.30 11.48
CA VAL A 68 10.29 -3.27 11.52
C VAL A 68 10.72 -2.35 12.65
N ASP A 69 11.71 -2.76 13.42
CA ASP A 69 12.40 -1.93 14.40
C ASP A 69 13.86 -2.41 14.51
N SER A 70 14.70 -1.95 13.59
CA SER A 70 16.11 -2.33 13.53
C SER A 70 16.95 -1.27 12.82
N ASP A 71 18.21 -1.19 13.19
CA ASP A 71 19.20 -0.30 12.56
C ASP A 71 18.77 1.17 12.49
N GLY A 72 17.96 1.60 13.48
CA GLY A 72 17.43 2.96 13.56
C GLY A 72 16.24 3.23 12.64
N LEU A 73 15.78 2.22 11.88
CA LEU A 73 14.54 2.28 11.11
C LEU A 73 13.40 1.65 11.90
N LYS A 74 12.33 2.42 12.10
CA LYS A 74 11.05 1.92 12.61
C LYS A 74 9.97 2.08 11.56
N ILE A 75 9.22 1.01 11.30
CA ILE A 75 8.06 1.01 10.38
C ILE A 75 6.86 0.52 11.18
N GLU A 76 5.81 1.31 11.19
CA GLU A 76 4.55 1.03 11.86
C GLU A 76 3.40 1.11 10.86
N ALA A 77 2.47 0.15 10.94
CA ALA A 77 1.19 0.22 10.26
C ALA A 77 0.11 0.72 11.22
N PHE A 78 -0.85 1.46 10.71
CA PHE A 78 -2.03 1.91 11.45
C PHE A 78 -3.29 1.79 10.58
N SER A 79 -4.47 1.74 11.20
CA SER A 79 -5.73 1.63 10.47
C SER A 79 -6.10 2.93 9.78
N VAL A 80 -6.70 2.83 8.59
CA VAL A 80 -7.39 3.92 7.90
C VAL A 80 -8.77 3.45 7.46
N THR A 81 -9.64 4.39 7.06
CA THR A 81 -11.02 4.12 6.67
C THR A 81 -11.17 4.11 5.15
N HIS A 82 -11.46 2.93 4.60
CA HIS A 82 -11.69 2.75 3.15
C HIS A 82 -12.86 1.78 2.88
N SER A 83 -13.94 1.93 3.68
CA SER A 83 -15.13 1.04 3.56
C SER A 83 -15.74 1.14 2.15
N PRO A 84 -16.18 0.01 1.55
CA PRO A 84 -16.33 -1.33 2.16
C PRO A 84 -15.08 -2.22 2.05
N VAL A 85 -13.96 -1.71 1.56
CA VAL A 85 -12.73 -2.49 1.38
C VAL A 85 -11.93 -2.56 2.68
N GLU A 86 -11.75 -3.77 3.18
CA GLU A 86 -11.03 -4.05 4.43
C GLU A 86 -10.13 -5.29 4.26
N PRO A 87 -8.96 -5.31 4.90
CA PRO A 87 -8.38 -4.28 5.77
C PRO A 87 -7.69 -3.15 4.99
N ALA A 88 -7.85 -1.89 5.45
CA ALA A 88 -7.14 -0.73 4.91
C ALA A 88 -6.18 -0.16 5.97
N VAL A 89 -4.94 0.17 5.56
CA VAL A 89 -3.86 0.61 6.45
C VAL A 89 -3.01 1.71 5.82
N GLY A 90 -2.54 2.62 6.67
CA GLY A 90 -1.46 3.54 6.38
C GLY A 90 -0.17 3.09 7.06
N TYR A 91 0.95 3.74 6.71
CA TYR A 91 2.28 3.41 7.23
C TYR A 91 3.01 4.64 7.73
N ARG A 92 3.73 4.49 8.84
CA ARG A 92 4.63 5.50 9.40
C ARG A 92 6.05 4.95 9.42
N PHE A 93 6.97 5.69 8.82
CA PHE A 93 8.40 5.36 8.75
C PHE A 93 9.17 6.39 9.58
N THR A 94 9.97 5.92 10.53
CA THR A 94 10.86 6.78 11.30
C THR A 94 12.30 6.32 11.11
N TYR A 95 13.17 7.22 10.68
CA TYR A 95 14.59 6.95 10.48
C TYR A 95 15.43 8.18 10.77
N LYS A 96 16.45 8.02 11.60
CA LYS A 96 17.39 9.12 11.99
C LYS A 96 16.68 10.41 12.41
N GLY A 97 15.62 10.29 13.18
CA GLY A 97 14.84 11.43 13.70
C GLY A 97 13.92 12.10 12.67
N ARG A 98 13.76 11.52 11.48
CA ARG A 98 12.80 11.97 10.47
C ARG A 98 11.65 10.99 10.36
N THR A 99 10.46 11.51 10.11
CA THR A 99 9.23 10.73 10.02
C THR A 99 8.49 11.04 8.73
N VAL A 100 8.17 9.96 8.00
CA VAL A 100 7.31 10.01 6.80
C VAL A 100 6.06 9.19 7.08
N VAL A 101 4.89 9.70 6.72
CA VAL A 101 3.61 8.99 6.80
C VAL A 101 3.04 8.83 5.39
N ILE A 102 2.52 7.65 5.09
CA ILE A 102 1.85 7.33 3.82
C ILE A 102 0.44 6.84 4.15
N SER A 103 -0.58 7.50 3.60
CA SER A 103 -1.98 7.25 3.95
C SER A 103 -2.50 5.87 3.53
N GLY A 104 -2.06 5.36 2.36
CA GLY A 104 -2.86 4.38 1.64
C GLY A 104 -4.16 5.01 1.12
N ASP A 105 -5.09 4.20 0.61
CA ASP A 105 -6.41 4.66 0.18
C ASP A 105 -7.31 4.87 1.41
N THR A 106 -7.92 6.05 1.52
CA THR A 106 -8.71 6.44 2.71
C THR A 106 -9.58 7.66 2.42
N ILE A 107 -10.69 7.79 3.14
CA ILE A 107 -11.36 9.08 3.29
C ILE A 107 -10.56 9.97 4.24
N LYS A 108 -11.01 11.22 4.46
CA LYS A 108 -10.53 12.03 5.59
C LYS A 108 -10.78 11.27 6.89
N ASP A 109 -9.72 10.90 7.58
CA ASP A 109 -9.75 10.01 8.75
C ASP A 109 -9.02 10.63 9.93
N GLN A 110 -9.70 10.72 11.08
CA GLN A 110 -9.13 11.29 12.30
C GLN A 110 -7.88 10.53 12.75
N ASN A 111 -7.83 9.21 12.53
CA ASN A 111 -6.67 8.41 12.92
C ASN A 111 -5.42 8.77 12.10
N ILE A 112 -5.59 9.09 10.80
CA ILE A 112 -4.44 9.52 9.98
C ILE A 112 -3.93 10.90 10.40
N ILE A 113 -4.83 11.81 10.78
CA ILE A 113 -4.46 13.12 11.32
C ILE A 113 -3.60 12.95 12.59
N GLU A 114 -4.01 12.06 13.49
CA GLU A 114 -3.29 11.78 14.74
C GLU A 114 -1.94 11.09 14.47
N MET A 115 -1.91 10.09 13.59
CA MET A 115 -0.68 9.37 13.24
C MET A 115 0.32 10.24 12.47
N SER A 116 -0.15 11.31 11.82
CA SER A 116 0.69 12.25 11.08
C SER A 116 1.23 13.40 11.93
N ARG A 117 0.80 13.55 13.18
CA ARG A 117 1.28 14.62 14.05
C ARG A 117 2.80 14.56 14.21
N GLY A 118 3.46 15.67 13.91
CA GLY A 118 4.91 15.79 13.99
C GLY A 118 5.68 15.03 12.91
N ALA A 119 5.02 14.55 11.86
CA ALA A 119 5.71 14.01 10.70
C ALA A 119 6.43 15.12 9.91
N ASP A 120 7.60 14.80 9.35
CA ASP A 120 8.33 15.71 8.47
C ASP A 120 7.71 15.73 7.07
N LEU A 121 7.06 14.63 6.66
CA LEU A 121 6.39 14.50 5.38
C LEU A 121 5.15 13.60 5.51
N LEU A 122 4.03 14.07 5.00
CA LEU A 122 2.82 13.28 4.76
C LEU A 122 2.64 13.09 3.25
N VAL A 123 2.54 11.84 2.82
CA VAL A 123 2.12 11.45 1.47
C VAL A 123 0.69 10.95 1.59
N HIS A 124 -0.26 11.76 1.17
CA HIS A 124 -1.68 11.46 1.24
C HIS A 124 -2.25 11.21 -0.16
N GLU A 125 -3.16 10.24 -0.27
CA GLU A 125 -3.98 10.10 -1.46
C GLU A 125 -4.87 11.32 -1.68
N ALA A 126 -5.26 11.59 -2.91
CA ALA A 126 -6.21 12.66 -3.18
C ALA A 126 -6.95 12.43 -4.52
N LEU A 127 -8.26 12.27 -4.43
CA LEU A 127 -9.14 12.12 -5.58
C LEU A 127 -9.58 13.49 -6.12
N ALA A 128 -9.33 13.75 -7.40
CA ALA A 128 -9.85 14.95 -8.07
C ALA A 128 -11.34 14.78 -8.41
N ALA A 129 -12.22 15.00 -7.44
CA ALA A 129 -13.66 14.76 -7.55
C ALA A 129 -14.32 15.49 -8.73
N ASN A 130 -13.83 16.69 -9.08
CA ASN A 130 -14.28 17.45 -10.25
C ASN A 130 -13.95 16.72 -11.58
N LEU A 131 -12.80 16.09 -11.69
CA LEU A 131 -12.44 15.29 -12.88
C LEU A 131 -13.24 14.01 -12.95
N VAL A 132 -13.48 13.35 -11.82
CA VAL A 132 -14.36 12.18 -11.74
C VAL A 132 -15.78 12.53 -12.19
N ALA A 133 -16.31 13.68 -11.78
CA ALA A 133 -17.61 14.16 -12.23
C ALA A 133 -17.69 14.37 -13.76
N LEU A 134 -16.64 14.91 -14.38
CA LEU A 134 -16.55 15.04 -15.84
C LEU A 134 -16.52 13.69 -16.55
N ILE A 135 -15.78 12.72 -16.00
CA ILE A 135 -15.74 11.34 -16.52
C ILE A 135 -17.14 10.71 -16.42
N ASN A 136 -17.85 10.91 -15.30
CA ASN A 136 -19.21 10.40 -15.10
C ASN A 136 -20.18 10.96 -16.14
N GLU A 137 -20.13 12.27 -16.42
CA GLU A 137 -20.96 12.93 -17.43
C GLU A 137 -20.67 12.38 -18.84
N GLY A 138 -19.39 12.25 -19.20
CA GLY A 138 -18.97 11.63 -20.45
C GLY A 138 -19.44 10.19 -20.58
N ALA A 139 -19.35 9.41 -19.50
CA ALA A 139 -19.81 8.03 -19.45
C ALA A 139 -21.34 7.93 -19.65
N ARG A 140 -22.11 8.79 -19.00
CA ARG A 140 -23.58 8.88 -19.19
C ARG A 140 -23.94 9.19 -20.64
N SER A 141 -23.30 10.17 -21.24
CA SER A 141 -23.55 10.60 -22.61
C SER A 141 -23.24 9.51 -23.64
N ASN A 142 -22.36 8.57 -23.31
CA ASN A 142 -21.96 7.44 -24.17
C ASN A 142 -22.55 6.09 -23.75
N GLY A 143 -23.50 6.05 -22.82
CA GLY A 143 -24.17 4.82 -22.38
C GLY A 143 -23.27 3.82 -21.64
N MET A 144 -22.15 4.29 -21.04
CA MET A 144 -21.16 3.43 -20.35
C MET A 144 -21.59 3.18 -18.91
N THR A 145 -22.63 2.36 -18.72
CA THR A 145 -23.31 2.15 -17.43
C THR A 145 -22.40 1.73 -16.28
N ASN A 146 -21.42 0.83 -16.53
CA ASN A 146 -20.47 0.39 -15.50
C ASN A 146 -19.56 1.52 -15.04
N LEU A 147 -19.08 2.35 -15.98
CA LEU A 147 -18.23 3.50 -15.65
C LEU A 147 -19.03 4.57 -14.89
N VAL A 148 -20.30 4.78 -15.23
CA VAL A 148 -21.19 5.67 -14.48
C VAL A 148 -21.31 5.23 -13.03
N ARG A 149 -21.46 3.93 -12.77
CA ARG A 149 -21.56 3.40 -11.40
C ARG A 149 -20.26 3.61 -10.62
N ILE A 150 -19.11 3.24 -11.21
CA ILE A 150 -17.79 3.38 -10.57
C ILE A 150 -17.49 4.85 -10.25
N THR A 151 -17.73 5.75 -11.18
CA THR A 151 -17.46 7.18 -10.99
C THR A 151 -18.50 7.89 -10.12
N HIS A 152 -19.60 7.21 -9.76
CA HIS A 152 -20.59 7.69 -8.82
C HIS A 152 -20.20 7.37 -7.38
N ASP A 153 -19.71 6.17 -7.11
CA ASP A 153 -19.40 5.69 -5.75
C ASP A 153 -17.94 5.95 -5.32
N ILE A 154 -16.99 6.08 -6.25
CA ILE A 154 -15.59 6.27 -5.91
C ILE A 154 -15.30 7.46 -4.97
N PRO A 155 -16.02 8.60 -5.01
CA PRO A 155 -15.81 9.69 -4.06
C PRO A 155 -16.15 9.34 -2.60
N ASP A 156 -16.93 8.28 -2.37
CA ASP A 156 -17.43 7.93 -1.03
C ASP A 156 -16.34 7.27 -0.16
N TYR A 157 -15.24 6.82 -0.77
CA TYR A 157 -14.17 6.11 -0.07
C TYR A 157 -12.75 6.63 -0.35
N HIS A 158 -12.65 7.82 -0.97
CA HIS A 158 -11.39 8.53 -1.18
C HIS A 158 -11.41 9.94 -0.61
N ALA A 159 -10.24 10.44 -0.21
CA ALA A 159 -10.08 11.82 0.24
C ALA A 159 -10.01 12.78 -0.95
N THR A 160 -10.47 14.01 -0.77
CA THR A 160 -10.24 15.10 -1.71
C THR A 160 -8.91 15.80 -1.43
N PRO A 161 -8.37 16.62 -2.38
CA PRO A 161 -7.21 17.46 -2.09
C PRO A 161 -7.41 18.44 -0.93
N MET A 162 -8.66 18.87 -0.68
CA MET A 162 -8.99 19.72 0.47
C MET A 162 -8.89 18.93 1.78
N ASP A 163 -9.40 17.70 1.80
CA ASP A 163 -9.31 16.81 2.96
C ASP A 163 -7.85 16.48 3.31
N ALA A 164 -7.02 16.29 2.30
CA ALA A 164 -5.60 15.99 2.47
C ALA A 164 -4.79 17.23 2.95
N ALA A 165 -5.29 18.45 2.72
CA ALA A 165 -4.63 19.70 3.10
C ALA A 165 -4.98 20.18 4.53
N GLU A 166 -6.06 19.69 5.11
CA GLU A 166 -6.52 20.02 6.47
C GLU A 166 -5.89 19.12 7.55
#